data_14aa599ba9a54dfa28c9ecb80679b7c8
#
_entry.id   14aa599ba9a54dfa28c9ecb80679b7c8
#
_cell.length_a   1.000
_cell.length_b   1.000
_cell.length_c   1.000
_cell.angle_alpha   90.00
_cell.angle_beta   90.00
_cell.angle_gamma   90.00
#
_symmetry.space_group_name_H-M   'P 1'
#
loop_
_entity.id
_entity.type
_entity.pdbx_description
1 polymer ?
#
loop_
_entity_poly.entity_id
_entity_poly.type
_entity_poly.pdbx_seq_one_letter_code
_entity_poly.pdbx_strand_id
1 'polypeptide(L)'
;MEALSKPKGKFGQSLQVRLVSDLEKSQRYYRDVLGCKVDNWGHAERDGMTIILQQASSQEDVRPNALSKKRQDYPTDWEGPKFGWDTYIHVSWDDFDLLVEEIRGNGGFIAVEPYTDTHGIWEFKNTCIKDPDGYSIVLGSMREF
;
A
#
# COMPACT_ATOMS: atom_id res chain seq x y z
N MET A 1 0.35 -21.16 -34.13
CA MET A 1 0.48 -20.60 -32.77
C MET A 1 0.41 -21.71 -31.76
N GLU A 2 1.39 -21.77 -30.90
CA GLU A 2 1.44 -22.79 -29.87
C GLU A 2 0.48 -22.47 -28.73
N ALA A 3 -0.16 -23.49 -28.20
CA ALA A 3 -0.97 -23.35 -27.01
C ALA A 3 -0.05 -23.14 -25.78
N LEU A 4 -0.46 -22.27 -24.88
CA LEU A 4 0.25 -22.07 -23.62
C LEU A 4 0.12 -23.31 -22.76
N SER A 5 1.22 -23.71 -22.14
CA SER A 5 1.20 -24.81 -21.19
C SER A 5 0.39 -24.43 -19.96
N LYS A 6 -0.36 -25.38 -19.41
CA LYS A 6 -1.04 -25.16 -18.15
C LYS A 6 -0.01 -25.03 -17.03
N PRO A 7 -0.20 -24.13 -16.07
CA PRO A 7 0.66 -24.05 -14.91
C PRO A 7 0.70 -25.37 -14.18
N LYS A 8 1.90 -25.82 -13.77
CA LYS A 8 2.09 -27.09 -13.07
C LYS A 8 2.13 -26.97 -11.55
N GLY A 9 2.19 -25.74 -11.05
CA GLY A 9 2.21 -25.48 -9.63
C GLY A 9 1.41 -24.23 -9.30
N LYS A 10 1.26 -23.97 -8.02
CA LYS A 10 0.54 -22.78 -7.54
C LYS A 10 1.49 -21.86 -6.82
N PHE A 11 1.32 -20.56 -7.03
CA PHE A 11 1.93 -19.57 -6.17
C PHE A 11 1.28 -19.66 -4.78
N GLY A 12 2.09 -19.49 -3.74
CA GLY A 12 1.59 -19.29 -2.39
C GLY A 12 1.31 -17.81 -2.14
N GLN A 13 1.34 -17.44 -0.87
CA GLN A 13 1.13 -16.05 -0.45
C GLN A 13 2.24 -15.15 -1.02
N SER A 14 1.85 -13.97 -1.44
CA SER A 14 2.79 -12.94 -1.89
C SER A 14 3.06 -11.96 -0.75
N LEU A 15 4.32 -11.66 -0.52
CA LEU A 15 4.76 -10.70 0.49
C LEU A 15 5.55 -9.59 -0.20
N GLN A 16 5.46 -8.40 0.36
CA GLN A 16 6.28 -7.28 -0.08
C GLN A 16 7.53 -7.21 0.77
N VAL A 17 8.64 -6.80 0.17
CA VAL A 17 9.90 -6.63 0.89
C VAL A 17 10.33 -5.17 0.77
N ARG A 18 10.69 -4.56 1.89
CA ARG A 18 11.11 -3.17 1.91
C ARG A 18 12.39 -2.97 2.69
N LEU A 19 13.30 -2.25 2.07
CA LEU A 19 14.51 -1.78 2.74
C LEU A 19 14.18 -0.47 3.45
N VAL A 20 14.47 -0.42 4.74
CA VAL A 20 14.15 0.72 5.60
C VAL A 20 15.42 1.31 6.21
N SER A 21 15.39 2.59 6.51
CA SER A 21 16.58 3.29 7.03
C SER A 21 16.86 2.96 8.49
N ASP A 22 15.82 2.65 9.27
CA ASP A 22 15.92 2.31 10.69
C ASP A 22 14.89 1.23 11.00
N LEU A 23 15.35 0.00 11.11
CA LEU A 23 14.47 -1.16 11.26
C LEU A 23 13.61 -1.07 12.51
N GLU A 24 14.19 -0.70 13.65
CA GLU A 24 13.43 -0.60 14.90
C GLU A 24 12.34 0.47 14.81
N LYS A 25 12.67 1.61 14.24
CA LYS A 25 11.71 2.70 14.05
C LYS A 25 10.57 2.28 13.13
N SER A 26 10.88 1.59 12.04
CA SER A 26 9.87 1.08 11.11
C SER A 26 8.98 0.02 11.76
N GLN A 27 9.58 -0.91 12.52
CA GLN A 27 8.81 -1.92 13.24
C GLN A 27 7.85 -1.28 14.24
N ARG A 28 8.28 -0.27 14.98
CA ARG A 28 7.41 0.47 15.90
C ARG A 28 6.27 1.15 15.14
N TYR A 29 6.55 1.76 14.00
CA TYR A 29 5.52 2.42 13.19
C TYR A 29 4.46 1.42 12.72
N TYR A 30 4.88 0.32 12.13
CA TYR A 30 3.94 -0.67 11.61
C TYR A 30 3.13 -1.31 12.73
N ARG A 31 3.72 -1.51 13.89
CA ARG A 31 3.01 -2.04 15.05
C ARG A 31 2.08 -1.01 15.69
N ASP A 32 2.59 0.17 16.02
CA ASP A 32 1.88 1.12 16.86
C ASP A 32 0.94 2.04 16.08
N VAL A 33 1.27 2.35 14.84
CA VAL A 33 0.46 3.21 13.99
C VAL A 33 -0.48 2.39 13.12
N LEU A 34 0.03 1.37 12.44
CA LEU A 34 -0.76 0.57 11.50
C LEU A 34 -1.38 -0.68 12.13
N GLY A 35 -1.12 -0.94 13.39
CA GLY A 35 -1.74 -2.06 14.09
C GLY A 35 -1.28 -3.44 13.66
N CYS A 36 -0.09 -3.54 13.07
CA CYS A 36 0.46 -4.81 12.62
C CYS A 36 1.04 -5.62 13.76
N LYS A 37 1.01 -6.94 13.62
CA LYS A 37 1.87 -7.83 14.40
C LYS A 37 3.25 -7.81 13.76
N VAL A 38 4.27 -7.65 14.57
CA VAL A 38 5.66 -7.62 14.11
C VAL A 38 6.42 -8.75 14.79
N ASP A 39 7.08 -9.61 13.99
CA ASP A 39 7.86 -10.72 14.50
C ASP A 39 9.38 -10.41 14.47
N ASN A 40 10.18 -11.38 14.96
CA ASN A 40 11.63 -11.21 15.02
C ASN A 40 12.32 -11.30 13.65
N TRP A 41 11.58 -11.73 12.63
CA TRP A 41 12.09 -11.86 11.26
C TRP A 41 11.83 -10.62 10.42
N GLY A 42 11.20 -9.59 11.02
CA GLY A 42 10.90 -8.36 10.32
C GLY A 42 9.56 -8.35 9.59
N HIS A 43 8.75 -9.40 9.77
CA HIS A 43 7.41 -9.41 9.18
C HIS A 43 6.50 -8.46 9.94
N ALA A 44 5.84 -7.58 9.20
CA ALA A 44 4.74 -6.75 9.69
C ALA A 44 3.46 -7.21 9.00
N GLU A 45 2.52 -7.70 9.77
CA GLU A 45 1.33 -8.35 9.24
C GLU A 45 0.06 -7.81 9.90
N ARG A 46 -0.94 -7.52 9.08
CA ARG A 46 -2.29 -7.22 9.55
C ARG A 46 -3.26 -7.72 8.49
N ASP A 47 -4.14 -8.65 8.89
CA ASP A 47 -5.14 -9.23 8.00
C ASP A 47 -4.50 -9.76 6.70
N GLY A 48 -4.86 -9.22 5.55
CA GLY A 48 -4.32 -9.66 4.26
C GLY A 48 -3.00 -9.02 3.85
N MET A 49 -2.43 -8.13 4.65
CA MET A 49 -1.19 -7.43 4.31
C MET A 49 -0.01 -8.00 5.08
N THR A 50 1.07 -8.33 4.37
CA THR A 50 2.33 -8.70 4.99
C THR A 50 3.48 -8.00 4.28
N ILE A 51 4.35 -7.35 5.05
CA ILE A 51 5.55 -6.68 4.55
C ILE A 51 6.73 -7.19 5.35
N ILE A 52 7.80 -7.59 4.66
CA ILE A 52 9.06 -7.91 5.30
C ILE A 52 9.91 -6.64 5.34
N LEU A 53 10.23 -6.19 6.53
CA LEU A 53 11.08 -5.01 6.73
C LEU A 53 12.51 -5.47 6.93
N GLN A 54 13.43 -4.89 6.16
CA GLN A 54 14.85 -5.21 6.22
C GLN A 54 15.66 -3.93 6.35
N GLN A 55 16.70 -3.99 7.19
CA GLN A 55 17.60 -2.84 7.37
C GLN A 55 18.37 -2.61 6.07
N ALA A 56 18.27 -1.40 5.52
CA ALA A 56 19.06 -1.01 4.36
C ALA A 56 20.53 -0.83 4.75
N SER A 57 21.43 -1.17 3.84
CA SER A 57 22.87 -0.94 4.04
C SER A 57 23.24 0.52 3.86
N SER A 58 22.48 1.26 3.05
CA SER A 58 22.68 2.67 2.82
C SER A 58 21.36 3.35 2.54
N GLN A 59 21.29 4.65 2.76
CA GLN A 59 20.08 5.44 2.50
C GLN A 59 19.66 5.38 1.02
N GLU A 60 20.61 5.18 0.12
CA GLU A 60 20.33 5.06 -1.31
C GLU A 60 19.48 3.84 -1.67
N ASP A 61 19.47 2.83 -0.81
CA ASP A 61 18.70 1.62 -1.03
C ASP A 61 17.24 1.77 -0.59
N VAL A 62 16.91 2.83 0.13
CA VAL A 62 15.53 3.15 0.52
C VAL A 62 14.89 3.89 -0.63
N ARG A 63 14.01 3.20 -1.37
CA ARG A 63 13.48 3.71 -2.65
C ARG A 63 11.96 3.58 -2.75
N PRO A 64 11.22 4.52 -2.18
CA PRO A 64 9.79 4.61 -2.47
C PRO A 64 9.55 4.80 -3.97
N ASN A 65 8.44 4.25 -4.46
CA ASN A 65 8.11 4.36 -5.86
C ASN A 65 7.90 5.81 -6.29
N ALA A 66 8.43 6.16 -7.45
CA ALA A 66 8.17 7.44 -8.08
C ALA A 66 6.75 7.47 -8.68
N LEU A 67 6.28 8.69 -8.91
CA LEU A 67 5.01 8.89 -9.61
C LEU A 67 5.11 8.32 -11.03
N SER A 68 4.17 7.44 -11.37
CA SER A 68 4.05 6.91 -12.74
C SER A 68 3.29 7.90 -13.61
N LYS A 69 3.79 8.11 -14.83
CA LYS A 69 3.09 8.94 -15.82
C LYS A 69 2.10 8.06 -16.57
N LYS A 70 0.91 8.59 -16.80
CA LYS A 70 -0.09 7.95 -17.64
C LYS A 70 0.44 7.84 -19.07
N ARG A 71 0.27 6.68 -19.67
CA ARG A 71 0.56 6.51 -21.11
C ARG A 71 -0.51 7.19 -21.93
N GLN A 72 -0.12 7.79 -23.06
CA GLN A 72 -1.07 8.45 -23.96
C GLN A 72 -2.07 7.49 -24.59
N ASP A 73 -1.65 6.25 -24.81
CA ASP A 73 -2.48 5.21 -25.41
C ASP A 73 -3.20 4.32 -24.40
N TYR A 74 -3.21 4.74 -23.13
CA TYR A 74 -3.87 3.97 -22.09
C TYR A 74 -5.38 3.99 -22.28
N PRO A 75 -6.07 2.84 -22.20
CA PRO A 75 -7.45 2.73 -22.64
C PRO A 75 -8.48 3.33 -21.68
N THR A 76 -8.07 3.94 -20.59
CA THR A 76 -8.96 4.56 -19.63
C THR A 76 -8.62 6.04 -19.45
N ASP A 77 -9.56 6.80 -18.95
CA ASP A 77 -9.38 8.21 -18.61
C ASP A 77 -8.77 8.42 -17.22
N TRP A 78 -8.44 7.34 -16.52
CA TRP A 78 -7.79 7.44 -15.22
C TRP A 78 -6.37 7.98 -15.35
N GLU A 79 -6.10 9.08 -14.68
CA GLU A 79 -4.81 9.76 -14.78
C GLU A 79 -3.73 9.16 -13.86
N GLY A 80 -4.12 8.25 -12.99
CA GLY A 80 -3.21 7.65 -12.05
C GLY A 80 -3.09 8.45 -10.75
N PRO A 81 -2.33 7.94 -9.78
CA PRO A 81 -2.19 8.59 -8.49
C PRO A 81 -1.26 9.81 -8.58
N LYS A 82 -1.45 10.77 -7.67
CA LYS A 82 -0.57 11.95 -7.57
C LYS A 82 0.81 11.62 -7.00
N PHE A 83 0.93 10.47 -6.34
CA PHE A 83 2.17 9.99 -5.74
C PHE A 83 2.45 8.58 -6.23
N GLY A 84 3.69 8.15 -6.17
CA GLY A 84 4.00 6.74 -6.38
C GLY A 84 3.34 5.91 -5.29
N TRP A 85 2.74 4.78 -5.67
CA TRP A 85 2.12 3.85 -4.73
C TRP A 85 3.06 2.67 -4.50
N ASP A 86 3.37 2.41 -3.24
CA ASP A 86 4.20 1.25 -2.87
C ASP A 86 3.34 0.07 -2.41
N THR A 87 2.30 0.34 -1.66
CA THR A 87 1.34 -0.67 -1.22
C THR A 87 -0.06 -0.14 -1.43
N TYR A 88 -0.90 -0.96 -2.03
CA TYR A 88 -2.33 -0.67 -2.17
C TYR A 88 -3.11 -1.72 -1.39
N ILE A 89 -3.94 -1.28 -0.47
CA ILE A 89 -4.74 -2.15 0.39
C ILE A 89 -6.21 -1.92 0.09
N HIS A 90 -6.89 -2.97 -0.36
CA HIS A 90 -8.35 -2.93 -0.49
C HIS A 90 -8.99 -2.99 0.88
N VAL A 91 -9.90 -2.07 1.15
CA VAL A 91 -10.68 -2.08 2.37
C VAL A 91 -12.16 -1.97 2.02
N SER A 92 -13.03 -2.44 2.90
CA SER A 92 -14.47 -2.29 2.67
C SER A 92 -14.87 -0.82 2.80
N TRP A 93 -15.95 -0.45 2.11
CA TRP A 93 -16.46 0.92 2.18
C TRP A 93 -16.76 1.34 3.62
N ASP A 94 -17.33 0.43 4.42
CA ASP A 94 -17.68 0.72 5.80
C ASP A 94 -16.47 0.82 6.72
N ASP A 95 -15.39 0.07 6.43
CA ASP A 95 -14.18 0.09 7.25
C ASP A 95 -13.24 1.25 6.92
N PHE A 96 -13.38 1.84 5.75
CA PHE A 96 -12.44 2.87 5.28
C PHE A 96 -12.28 4.02 6.28
N ASP A 97 -13.38 4.63 6.68
CA ASP A 97 -13.32 5.78 7.60
C ASP A 97 -12.83 5.39 8.98
N LEU A 98 -13.21 4.18 9.44
CA LEU A 98 -12.75 3.67 10.73
C LEU A 98 -11.24 3.47 10.74
N LEU A 99 -10.67 2.94 9.65
CA LEU A 99 -9.24 2.74 9.53
C LEU A 99 -8.48 4.07 9.46
N VAL A 100 -9.00 5.04 8.72
CA VAL A 100 -8.39 6.37 8.65
C VAL A 100 -8.35 7.03 10.03
N GLU A 101 -9.46 6.96 10.77
CA GLU A 101 -9.53 7.51 12.12
C GLU A 101 -8.57 6.81 13.07
N GLU A 102 -8.48 5.48 12.99
CA GLU A 102 -7.56 4.70 13.80
C GLU A 102 -6.10 5.13 13.55
N ILE A 103 -5.70 5.19 12.27
CA ILE A 103 -4.34 5.54 11.89
C ILE A 103 -4.02 6.98 12.30
N ARG A 104 -4.92 7.89 12.07
CA ARG A 104 -4.75 9.29 12.48
C ARG A 104 -4.63 9.40 14.00
N GLY A 105 -5.47 8.70 14.74
CA GLY A 105 -5.44 8.68 16.20
C GLY A 105 -4.17 8.08 16.77
N ASN A 106 -3.54 7.15 16.04
CA ASN A 106 -2.26 6.55 16.42
C ASN A 106 -1.05 7.39 15.99
N GLY A 107 -1.26 8.57 15.44
CA GLY A 107 -0.19 9.48 15.03
C GLY A 107 0.34 9.25 13.62
N GLY A 108 -0.40 8.54 12.77
CA GLY A 108 -0.01 8.32 11.39
C GLY A 108 -0.06 9.59 10.56
N PHE A 109 0.88 9.73 9.63
CA PHE A 109 0.91 10.85 8.71
C PHE A 109 0.10 10.53 7.45
N ILE A 110 -0.97 11.31 7.25
CA ILE A 110 -1.83 11.16 6.08
C ILE A 110 -1.37 12.16 5.04
N ALA A 111 -0.71 11.64 4.00
CA ALA A 111 -0.13 12.48 2.95
C ALA A 111 -1.18 12.99 1.98
N VAL A 112 -2.23 12.22 1.73
CA VAL A 112 -3.38 12.62 0.92
C VAL A 112 -4.63 12.30 1.71
N GLU A 113 -5.36 13.34 2.10
CA GLU A 113 -6.61 13.19 2.82
C GLU A 113 -7.62 12.39 1.99
N PRO A 114 -8.54 11.65 2.64
CA PRO A 114 -9.53 10.88 1.91
C PRO A 114 -10.28 11.71 0.87
N TYR A 115 -10.41 11.13 -0.30
CA TYR A 115 -11.15 11.74 -1.41
C TYR A 115 -11.96 10.67 -2.13
N THR A 116 -13.03 11.09 -2.79
CA THR A 116 -13.85 10.22 -3.62
C THR A 116 -13.72 10.62 -5.08
N ASP A 117 -13.87 9.66 -5.95
CA ASP A 117 -13.89 9.85 -7.39
C ASP A 117 -14.85 8.83 -8.01
N THR A 118 -15.25 9.06 -9.24
CA THR A 118 -16.16 8.17 -9.94
C THR A 118 -15.60 7.78 -11.30
N HIS A 119 -15.86 6.55 -11.71
CA HIS A 119 -15.52 6.07 -13.03
C HIS A 119 -16.56 5.05 -13.46
N GLY A 120 -17.35 5.37 -14.48
CA GLY A 120 -18.46 4.53 -14.91
C GLY A 120 -19.48 4.34 -13.79
N ILE A 121 -19.76 3.08 -13.45
CA ILE A 121 -20.71 2.73 -12.39
C ILE A 121 -20.07 2.68 -11.00
N TRP A 122 -18.77 2.94 -10.93
CA TRP A 122 -18.01 2.79 -9.70
C TRP A 122 -17.76 4.12 -9.01
N GLU A 123 -17.88 4.12 -7.69
CA GLU A 123 -17.42 5.19 -6.82
C GLU A 123 -16.20 4.68 -6.04
N PHE A 124 -15.13 5.47 -6.05
CA PHE A 124 -13.87 5.13 -5.37
C PHE A 124 -13.63 6.06 -4.20
N LYS A 125 -13.01 5.53 -3.16
CA LYS A 125 -12.54 6.31 -2.02
C LYS A 125 -11.10 5.89 -1.74
N ASN A 126 -10.19 6.84 -1.69
CA ASN A 126 -8.78 6.58 -1.50
C ASN A 126 -8.18 7.55 -0.49
N THR A 127 -7.14 7.11 0.18
CA THR A 127 -6.26 7.95 1.00
C THR A 127 -4.85 7.39 0.91
N CYS A 128 -3.85 8.23 1.16
CA CYS A 128 -2.46 7.82 1.13
C CYS A 128 -1.79 8.18 2.45
N ILE A 129 -1.17 7.18 3.04
CA ILE A 129 -0.40 7.30 4.27
C ILE A 129 1.05 7.10 3.91
N LYS A 130 1.96 7.81 4.57
CA LYS A 130 3.39 7.58 4.37
C LYS A 130 4.03 7.07 5.65
N ASP A 131 4.86 6.04 5.49
CA ASP A 131 5.64 5.51 6.58
C ASP A 131 6.87 6.39 6.87
N PRO A 132 7.71 6.06 7.88
CA PRO A 132 8.86 6.91 8.23
C PRO A 132 9.86 7.13 7.10
N ASP A 133 9.97 6.22 6.14
CA ASP A 133 10.88 6.33 5.01
C ASP A 133 10.21 6.93 3.77
N GLY A 134 8.94 7.27 3.86
CA GLY A 134 8.20 7.84 2.74
C GLY A 134 7.57 6.81 1.82
N TYR A 135 7.58 5.52 2.18
CA TYR A 135 6.81 4.53 1.43
C TYR A 135 5.32 4.82 1.57
N SER A 136 4.63 4.82 0.44
CA SER A 136 3.20 5.13 0.42
C SER A 136 2.37 3.87 0.66
N ILE A 137 1.39 4.01 1.53
CA ILE A 137 0.42 2.96 1.82
C ILE A 137 -0.94 3.55 1.50
N VAL A 138 -1.56 3.04 0.45
CA VAL A 138 -2.85 3.54 -0.02
C VAL A 138 -3.94 2.62 0.48
N LEU A 139 -4.93 3.19 1.15
CA LEU A 139 -6.17 2.50 1.45
C LEU A 139 -7.16 2.88 0.37
N GLY A 140 -7.74 1.89 -0.28
CA GLY A 140 -8.69 2.11 -1.35
C GLY A 140 -9.94 1.27 -1.18
N SER A 141 -11.07 1.89 -1.45
CA SER A 141 -12.36 1.22 -1.43
C SER A 141 -13.14 1.61 -2.68
N MET A 142 -14.04 0.74 -3.11
CA MET A 142 -14.93 1.06 -4.21
C MET A 142 -16.28 0.41 -4.00
N ARG A 143 -17.30 1.03 -4.57
CA ARG A 143 -18.66 0.49 -4.58
C ARG A 143 -19.35 0.85 -5.87
N GLU A 144 -20.35 0.08 -6.22
CA GLU A 144 -21.28 0.42 -7.30
C GLU A 144 -22.27 1.48 -6.83
N PHE A 145 -22.66 2.34 -7.74
CA PHE A 145 -23.77 3.24 -7.51
C PHE A 145 -25.10 2.52 -7.43
#